data_0979148d67207e51374a064992870e7d
#
_entry.id   0979148d67207e51374a064992870e7d
#
_cell.length_a   1.000
_cell.length_b   1.000
_cell.length_c   1.000
_cell.angle_alpha   90.00
_cell.angle_beta   90.00
_cell.angle_gamma   90.00
#
_symmetry.space_group_name_H-M   'P 1'
#
loop_
_entity.id
_entity.type
_entity.pdbx_description
1 polymer ?
#
loop_
_entity_poly.entity_id
_entity_poly.type
_entity_poly.pdbx_seq_one_letter_code
_entity_poly.pdbx_strand_id
1 'polypeptide(L)'
;MKEMIKKYRGSLICSVLVMLIGVLVGFTSTQSMWVNVFFVVTDCALVAITFYDNRNRQQSRKIIGMTMWIIPIITLLYNGIARLVNMGADMENLFMAVIYYGTGLLFMVIGNYLPKVKQNNTIGIRVVWSLMDEENWNATHRFSGKLWMASGILCMLCGLLGESMAALVVYIVSIMA
;
A
#
# COMPACT_ATOMS: atom_id res chain seq x y z
N MET A 1 -16.45 7.99 16.17
CA MET A 1 -15.73 6.71 16.17
C MET A 1 -16.68 5.50 16.04
N LYS A 2 -17.64 5.30 16.95
CA LYS A 2 -18.58 4.16 16.90
C LYS A 2 -19.30 3.99 15.56
N GLU A 3 -19.80 5.07 14.98
CA GLU A 3 -20.46 5.06 13.67
C GLU A 3 -19.53 4.63 12.51
N MET A 4 -18.26 5.08 12.54
CA MET A 4 -17.27 4.64 11.56
C MET A 4 -16.99 3.14 11.68
N ILE A 5 -16.80 2.64 12.89
CA ILE A 5 -16.60 1.20 13.13
C ILE A 5 -17.80 0.39 12.61
N LYS A 6 -19.04 0.82 12.90
CA LYS A 6 -20.25 0.16 12.42
C LYS A 6 -20.34 0.19 10.88
N LYS A 7 -20.01 1.32 10.27
CA LYS A 7 -20.05 1.53 8.80
C LYS A 7 -19.05 0.64 8.06
N TYR A 8 -17.85 0.42 8.65
CA TYR A 8 -16.75 -0.34 8.02
C TYR A 8 -16.52 -1.72 8.65
N ARG A 9 -17.46 -2.21 9.46
CA ARG A 9 -17.33 -3.47 10.22
C ARG A 9 -16.86 -4.65 9.37
N GLY A 10 -17.44 -4.84 8.18
CA GLY A 10 -17.06 -5.95 7.30
C GLY A 10 -15.60 -5.83 6.83
N SER A 11 -15.18 -4.64 6.36
CA SER A 11 -13.80 -4.41 5.92
C SER A 11 -12.81 -4.59 7.06
N LEU A 12 -13.14 -4.10 8.27
CA LEU A 12 -12.32 -4.26 9.46
C LEU A 12 -12.14 -5.74 9.85
N ILE A 13 -13.23 -6.50 9.88
CA ILE A 13 -13.16 -7.92 10.21
C ILE A 13 -12.28 -8.66 9.21
N CYS A 14 -12.48 -8.43 7.90
CA CYS A 14 -11.68 -9.07 6.87
C CYS A 14 -10.21 -8.66 6.94
N SER A 15 -9.89 -7.37 7.13
CA SER A 15 -8.49 -6.91 7.23
C SER A 15 -7.79 -7.48 8.47
N VAL A 16 -8.48 -7.55 9.61
CA VAL A 16 -7.95 -8.19 10.84
C VAL A 16 -7.72 -9.68 10.63
N LEU A 17 -8.61 -10.40 9.94
CA LEU A 17 -8.42 -11.82 9.61
C LEU A 17 -7.18 -12.03 8.73
N VAL A 18 -6.99 -11.20 7.70
CA VAL A 18 -5.78 -11.27 6.84
C VAL A 18 -4.52 -10.95 7.65
N MET A 19 -4.59 -9.96 8.55
CA MET A 19 -3.50 -9.64 9.46
C MET A 19 -3.13 -10.83 10.34
N LEU A 20 -4.12 -11.49 10.96
CA LEU A 20 -3.91 -12.67 11.77
C LEU A 20 -3.29 -13.83 10.97
N ILE A 21 -3.77 -14.07 9.75
CA ILE A 21 -3.18 -15.08 8.86
C ILE A 21 -1.71 -14.74 8.58
N GLY A 22 -1.40 -13.48 8.25
CA GLY A 22 -0.03 -13.03 8.00
C GLY A 22 0.88 -13.26 9.21
N VAL A 23 0.42 -12.91 10.42
CA VAL A 23 1.15 -13.14 11.68
C VAL A 23 1.37 -14.62 11.92
N LEU A 24 0.35 -15.46 11.73
CA LEU A 24 0.45 -16.92 11.91
C LEU A 24 1.45 -17.56 10.94
N VAL A 25 1.47 -17.11 9.69
CA VAL A 25 2.47 -17.56 8.69
C VAL A 25 3.89 -17.21 9.14
N GLY A 26 4.08 -16.05 9.76
CA GLY A 26 5.39 -15.57 10.23
C GLY A 26 5.82 -16.08 11.61
N PHE A 27 5.01 -16.86 12.31
CA PHE A 27 5.29 -17.30 13.69
C PHE A 27 6.34 -18.42 13.75
N THR A 28 7.51 -18.20 13.13
CA THR A 28 8.57 -19.22 13.03
C THR A 28 9.86 -18.85 13.75
N SER A 29 10.03 -17.59 14.18
CA SER A 29 11.23 -17.13 14.90
C SER A 29 10.93 -15.95 15.84
N THR A 30 11.74 -15.81 16.89
CA THR A 30 11.62 -14.68 17.83
C THR A 30 11.81 -13.33 17.15
N GLN A 31 12.66 -13.27 16.11
CA GLN A 31 12.90 -12.04 15.35
C GLN A 31 11.67 -11.61 14.54
N SER A 32 10.92 -12.56 13.96
CA SER A 32 9.69 -12.27 13.25
C SER A 32 8.56 -11.78 14.17
N MET A 33 8.59 -12.15 15.45
CA MET A 33 7.59 -11.75 16.43
C MET A 33 7.60 -10.21 16.65
N TRP A 34 8.75 -9.59 16.85
CA TRP A 34 8.85 -8.14 17.04
C TRP A 34 8.40 -7.36 15.81
N VAL A 35 8.76 -7.84 14.61
CA VAL A 35 8.29 -7.23 13.35
C VAL A 35 6.77 -7.33 13.22
N ASN A 36 6.19 -8.46 13.58
CA ASN A 36 4.74 -8.64 13.56
C ASN A 36 4.03 -7.74 14.58
N VAL A 37 4.58 -7.59 15.80
CA VAL A 37 4.06 -6.61 16.78
C VAL A 37 4.09 -5.20 16.23
N PHE A 38 5.19 -4.81 15.57
CA PHE A 38 5.31 -3.50 14.92
C PHE A 38 4.22 -3.31 13.85
N PHE A 39 3.97 -4.29 12.99
CA PHE A 39 2.91 -4.22 11.98
C PHE A 39 1.52 -4.08 12.60
N VAL A 40 1.20 -4.85 13.65
CA VAL A 40 -0.09 -4.76 14.35
C VAL A 40 -0.30 -3.38 14.97
N VAL A 41 0.71 -2.85 15.65
CA VAL A 41 0.63 -1.50 16.25
C VAL A 41 0.46 -0.43 15.17
N THR A 42 1.21 -0.54 14.08
CA THR A 42 1.13 0.40 12.94
C THR A 42 -0.25 0.35 12.27
N ASP A 43 -0.82 -0.84 12.08
CA ASP A 43 -2.18 -1.00 11.52
C ASP A 43 -3.24 -0.36 12.41
N CYS A 44 -3.20 -0.62 13.72
CA CYS A 44 -4.11 0.00 14.68
C CYS A 44 -4.01 1.53 14.65
N ALA A 45 -2.79 2.07 14.60
CA ALA A 45 -2.57 3.50 14.52
C ALA A 45 -3.10 4.09 13.19
N LEU A 46 -2.80 3.45 12.06
CA LEU A 46 -3.26 3.89 10.74
C LEU A 46 -4.79 3.91 10.66
N VAL A 47 -5.45 2.85 11.11
CA VAL A 47 -6.92 2.77 11.12
C VAL A 47 -7.52 3.83 12.05
N ALA A 48 -6.97 4.02 13.25
CA ALA A 48 -7.44 5.02 14.21
C ALA A 48 -7.31 6.45 13.65
N ILE A 49 -6.15 6.81 13.09
CA ILE A 49 -5.89 8.11 12.48
C ILE A 49 -6.81 8.33 11.28
N THR A 50 -6.95 7.33 10.40
CA THR A 50 -7.83 7.41 9.22
C THR A 50 -9.28 7.65 9.64
N PHE A 51 -9.78 6.96 10.66
CA PHE A 51 -11.14 7.15 11.16
C PHE A 51 -11.32 8.49 11.84
N TYR A 52 -10.35 8.95 12.60
CA TYR A 52 -10.39 10.25 13.28
C TYR A 52 -10.46 11.39 12.27
N ASP A 53 -9.56 11.41 11.28
CA ASP A 53 -9.51 12.47 10.26
C ASP A 53 -10.75 12.48 9.35
N ASN A 54 -11.23 11.30 8.96
CA ASN A 54 -12.33 11.21 7.99
C ASN A 54 -13.73 11.08 8.63
N ARG A 55 -13.85 11.21 9.95
CA ARG A 55 -15.16 11.08 10.65
C ARG A 55 -16.21 12.08 10.20
N ASN A 56 -15.80 13.30 9.85
CA ASN A 56 -16.65 14.39 9.42
C ASN A 56 -16.55 14.68 7.91
N ARG A 57 -15.77 13.87 7.16
CA ARG A 57 -15.53 14.04 5.74
C ARG A 57 -16.29 13.00 4.93
N GLN A 58 -16.80 13.40 3.76
CA GLN A 58 -17.52 12.50 2.87
C GLN A 58 -16.59 11.73 1.93
N GLN A 59 -15.61 11.03 2.50
CA GLN A 59 -14.76 10.14 1.70
C GLN A 59 -15.54 8.91 1.23
N SER A 60 -15.16 8.38 0.06
CA SER A 60 -15.78 7.17 -0.46
C SER A 60 -15.44 5.96 0.42
N ARG A 61 -16.38 5.03 0.56
CA ARG A 61 -16.18 3.79 1.31
C ARG A 61 -14.99 2.98 0.80
N LYS A 62 -14.76 3.01 -0.53
CA LYS A 62 -13.68 2.26 -1.17
C LYS A 62 -12.30 2.79 -0.75
N ILE A 63 -12.14 4.12 -0.69
CA ILE A 63 -10.86 4.76 -0.32
C ILE A 63 -10.50 4.45 1.13
N ILE A 64 -11.44 4.66 2.07
CA ILE A 64 -11.19 4.34 3.48
C ILE A 64 -10.97 2.83 3.65
N GLY A 65 -11.71 2.00 2.93
CA GLY A 65 -11.51 0.55 2.94
C GLY A 65 -10.11 0.13 2.48
N MET A 66 -9.56 0.79 1.47
CA MET A 66 -8.21 0.48 0.98
C MET A 66 -7.14 0.73 2.04
N THR A 67 -7.22 1.83 2.80
CA THR A 67 -6.22 2.12 3.84
C THR A 67 -6.17 1.05 4.92
N MET A 68 -7.28 0.39 5.22
CA MET A 68 -7.34 -0.73 6.17
C MET A 68 -6.65 -2.00 5.66
N TRP A 69 -6.46 -2.13 4.34
CA TRP A 69 -5.86 -3.32 3.74
C TRP A 69 -4.35 -3.20 3.53
N ILE A 70 -3.79 -1.97 3.61
CA ILE A 70 -2.37 -1.72 3.32
C ILE A 70 -1.47 -2.55 4.23
N ILE A 71 -1.57 -2.37 5.55
CA ILE A 71 -0.69 -3.06 6.50
C ILE A 71 -0.95 -4.57 6.56
N PRO A 72 -2.20 -5.07 6.59
CA PRO A 72 -2.47 -6.51 6.52
C PRO A 72 -1.88 -7.20 5.29
N ILE A 73 -1.97 -6.57 4.11
CA ILE A 73 -1.37 -7.12 2.89
C ILE A 73 0.15 -7.12 2.98
N ILE A 74 0.77 -6.03 3.46
CA ILE A 74 2.23 -5.95 3.67
C ILE A 74 2.68 -7.03 4.65
N THR A 75 1.96 -7.23 5.75
CA THR A 75 2.27 -8.27 6.75
C THR A 75 2.21 -9.67 6.14
N LEU A 76 1.16 -9.95 5.38
CA LEU A 76 1.01 -11.25 4.70
C LEU A 76 2.14 -11.49 3.69
N LEU A 77 2.47 -10.48 2.87
CA LEU A 77 3.55 -10.57 1.89
C LEU A 77 4.91 -10.77 2.56
N TYR A 78 5.24 -9.96 3.58
CA TYR A 78 6.50 -10.05 4.31
C TYR A 78 6.69 -11.45 4.92
N ASN A 79 5.70 -11.93 5.66
CA ASN A 79 5.78 -13.24 6.31
C ASN A 79 5.73 -14.40 5.30
N GLY A 80 4.96 -14.25 4.21
CA GLY A 80 4.92 -15.22 3.12
C GLY A 80 6.27 -15.37 2.44
N ILE A 81 6.93 -14.26 2.10
CA ILE A 81 8.28 -14.24 1.52
C ILE A 81 9.28 -14.88 2.48
N ALA A 82 9.28 -14.46 3.76
CA ALA A 82 10.16 -15.04 4.78
C ALA A 82 9.97 -16.56 4.92
N ARG A 83 8.75 -17.04 4.79
CA ARG A 83 8.43 -18.49 4.81
C ARG A 83 8.99 -19.21 3.60
N LEU A 84 8.79 -18.66 2.39
CA LEU A 84 9.30 -19.25 1.15
C LEU A 84 10.82 -19.35 1.17
N VAL A 85 11.50 -18.33 1.66
CA VAL A 85 12.96 -18.32 1.85
C VAL A 85 13.41 -19.43 2.80
N ASN A 86 12.75 -19.58 3.94
CA ASN A 86 13.05 -20.63 4.90
C ASN A 86 12.79 -22.06 4.32
N MET A 87 11.96 -22.16 3.29
CA MET A 87 11.71 -23.40 2.55
C MET A 87 12.70 -23.63 1.39
N GLY A 88 13.70 -22.75 1.21
CA GLY A 88 14.72 -22.89 0.19
C GLY A 88 14.39 -22.21 -1.15
N ALA A 89 13.42 -21.29 -1.17
CA ALA A 89 13.15 -20.50 -2.37
C ALA A 89 14.38 -19.63 -2.71
N ASP A 90 14.61 -19.46 -4.01
CA ASP A 90 15.66 -18.61 -4.52
C ASP A 90 15.36 -17.13 -4.18
N MET A 91 16.20 -16.57 -3.30
CA MET A 91 16.05 -15.20 -2.80
C MET A 91 16.15 -14.16 -3.89
N GLU A 92 17.06 -14.34 -4.84
CA GLU A 92 17.35 -13.35 -5.87
C GLU A 92 16.13 -13.19 -6.81
N ASN A 93 15.65 -14.29 -7.36
CA ASN A 93 14.47 -14.30 -8.22
C ASN A 93 13.21 -13.82 -7.49
N LEU A 94 13.02 -14.23 -6.23
CA LEU A 94 11.87 -13.81 -5.44
C LEU A 94 11.92 -12.30 -5.13
N PHE A 95 13.10 -11.79 -4.78
CA PHE A 95 13.32 -10.37 -4.48
C PHE A 95 13.08 -9.51 -5.71
N MET A 96 13.62 -9.90 -6.86
CA MET A 96 13.40 -9.18 -8.13
C MET A 96 11.94 -9.19 -8.56
N ALA A 97 11.24 -10.31 -8.42
CA ALA A 97 9.80 -10.38 -8.69
C ALA A 97 9.00 -9.43 -7.81
N VAL A 98 9.29 -9.35 -6.51
CA VAL A 98 8.62 -8.42 -5.58
C VAL A 98 8.92 -6.97 -5.94
N ILE A 99 10.17 -6.65 -6.29
CA ILE A 99 10.54 -5.29 -6.70
C ILE A 99 9.78 -4.88 -7.94
N TYR A 100 9.86 -5.61 -9.02
CA TYR A 100 9.27 -5.18 -10.30
C TYR A 100 7.75 -5.32 -10.31
N TYR A 101 7.23 -6.50 -10.00
CA TYR A 101 5.79 -6.75 -10.12
C TYR A 101 5.01 -6.22 -8.92
N GLY A 102 5.55 -6.34 -7.71
CA GLY A 102 4.91 -5.84 -6.50
C GLY A 102 4.82 -4.31 -6.49
N THR A 103 5.91 -3.62 -6.82
CA THR A 103 5.92 -2.15 -6.90
C THR A 103 5.04 -1.66 -8.04
N GLY A 104 5.14 -2.31 -9.21
CA GLY A 104 4.32 -1.96 -10.37
C GLY A 104 2.83 -2.07 -10.06
N LEU A 105 2.40 -3.17 -9.47
CA LEU A 105 1.02 -3.37 -9.05
C LEU A 105 0.57 -2.34 -8.01
N LEU A 106 1.42 -2.06 -7.01
CA LEU A 106 1.14 -1.06 -5.99
C LEU A 106 0.92 0.32 -6.60
N PHE A 107 1.78 0.76 -7.51
CA PHE A 107 1.67 2.04 -8.20
C PHE A 107 0.40 2.11 -9.06
N MET A 108 0.05 1.05 -9.77
CA MET A 108 -1.19 0.98 -10.55
C MET A 108 -2.43 1.09 -9.65
N VAL A 109 -2.45 0.38 -8.52
CA VAL A 109 -3.57 0.45 -7.57
C VAL A 109 -3.69 1.86 -6.99
N ILE A 110 -2.61 2.43 -6.46
CA ILE A 110 -2.62 3.78 -5.89
C ILE A 110 -3.00 4.80 -6.96
N GLY A 111 -2.36 4.75 -8.13
CA GLY A 111 -2.63 5.66 -9.25
C GLY A 111 -4.08 5.68 -9.69
N ASN A 112 -4.74 4.52 -9.73
CA ASN A 112 -6.16 4.41 -10.06
C ASN A 112 -7.10 5.02 -9.00
N TYR A 113 -6.68 5.01 -7.72
CA TYR A 113 -7.51 5.55 -6.65
C TYR A 113 -7.21 7.02 -6.33
N LEU A 114 -6.00 7.48 -6.58
CA LEU A 114 -5.54 8.83 -6.27
C LEU A 114 -6.49 9.94 -6.75
N PRO A 115 -6.99 9.94 -8.02
CA PRO A 115 -7.91 10.96 -8.49
C PRO A 115 -9.29 10.96 -7.79
N LYS A 116 -9.61 9.94 -7.03
CA LYS A 116 -10.91 9.76 -6.34
C LYS A 116 -10.85 10.20 -4.87
N VAL A 117 -9.65 10.54 -4.38
CA VAL A 117 -9.42 10.96 -3.00
C VAL A 117 -9.86 12.41 -2.84
N LYS A 118 -10.84 12.67 -1.98
CA LYS A 118 -11.21 14.02 -1.57
C LYS A 118 -10.18 14.60 -0.61
N GLN A 119 -10.03 15.93 -0.61
CA GLN A 119 -9.08 16.63 0.26
C GLN A 119 -9.22 16.21 1.72
N ASN A 120 -8.10 15.79 2.32
CA ASN A 120 -8.03 15.35 3.71
C ASN A 120 -6.57 15.36 4.21
N ASN A 121 -6.36 15.11 5.52
CA ASN A 121 -5.05 15.16 6.14
C ASN A 121 -4.36 13.79 6.29
N THR A 122 -4.96 12.71 5.81
CA THR A 122 -4.42 11.35 6.01
C THR A 122 -4.03 10.66 4.70
N ILE A 123 -4.87 10.75 3.67
CA ILE A 123 -4.78 9.96 2.44
C ILE A 123 -4.51 10.88 1.25
N GLY A 124 -3.46 10.59 0.47
CA GLY A 124 -3.15 11.32 -0.76
C GLY A 124 -1.84 12.11 -0.70
N ILE A 125 -1.57 12.88 -1.76
CA ILE A 125 -0.38 13.71 -1.90
C ILE A 125 -0.63 15.04 -1.17
N ARG A 126 0.05 15.22 -0.02
CA ARG A 126 -0.17 16.33 0.91
C ARG A 126 0.98 17.34 0.85
N VAL A 127 1.14 17.94 -0.31
CA VAL A 127 2.06 19.08 -0.47
C VAL A 127 1.33 20.37 -0.13
N VAL A 128 2.07 21.41 0.26
CA VAL A 128 1.49 22.67 0.77
C VAL A 128 0.42 23.21 -0.18
N TRP A 129 0.72 23.31 -1.47
CA TRP A 129 -0.21 23.86 -2.48
C TRP A 129 -1.44 22.96 -2.70
N SER A 130 -1.34 21.63 -2.56
CA SER A 130 -2.50 20.76 -2.70
C SER A 130 -3.47 20.86 -1.52
N LEU A 131 -2.97 21.26 -0.33
CA LEU A 131 -3.79 21.45 0.86
C LEU A 131 -4.46 22.82 0.93
N MET A 132 -4.00 23.80 0.14
CA MET A 132 -4.51 25.18 0.18
C MET A 132 -5.94 25.28 -0.35
N ASP A 133 -6.27 24.56 -1.42
CA ASP A 133 -7.60 24.56 -1.99
C ASP A 133 -7.95 23.22 -2.67
N GLU A 134 -9.25 23.00 -2.91
CA GLU A 134 -9.77 21.76 -3.47
C GLU A 134 -9.44 21.61 -4.97
N GLU A 135 -9.28 22.71 -5.70
CA GLU A 135 -8.95 22.67 -7.13
C GLU A 135 -7.52 22.18 -7.35
N ASN A 136 -6.57 22.73 -6.60
CA ASN A 136 -5.17 22.29 -6.58
C ASN A 136 -5.04 20.83 -6.13
N TRP A 137 -5.82 20.43 -5.10
CA TRP A 137 -5.89 19.03 -4.69
C TRP A 137 -6.31 18.12 -5.84
N ASN A 138 -7.42 18.44 -6.49
CA ASN A 138 -7.97 17.63 -7.56
C ASN A 138 -7.05 17.59 -8.80
N ALA A 139 -6.40 18.70 -9.14
CA ALA A 139 -5.44 18.78 -10.25
C ALA A 139 -4.21 17.91 -9.96
N THR A 140 -3.59 18.06 -8.78
CA THR A 140 -2.44 17.28 -8.33
C THR A 140 -2.75 15.79 -8.36
N HIS A 141 -3.87 15.37 -7.78
CA HIS A 141 -4.23 13.95 -7.69
C HIS A 141 -4.60 13.34 -9.05
N ARG A 142 -5.21 14.10 -9.95
CA ARG A 142 -5.48 13.63 -11.33
C ARG A 142 -4.20 13.45 -12.14
N PHE A 143 -3.27 14.39 -12.04
CA PHE A 143 -1.98 14.31 -12.72
C PHE A 143 -1.15 13.15 -12.19
N SER A 144 -0.93 13.12 -10.87
CA SER A 144 -0.14 12.07 -10.21
C SER A 144 -0.75 10.68 -10.37
N GLY A 145 -2.09 10.58 -10.40
CA GLY A 145 -2.75 9.30 -10.66
C GLY A 145 -2.41 8.70 -12.03
N LYS A 146 -2.37 9.53 -13.07
CA LYS A 146 -1.96 9.09 -14.42
C LYS A 146 -0.48 8.71 -14.46
N LEU A 147 0.37 9.52 -13.81
CA LEU A 147 1.80 9.30 -13.75
C LEU A 147 2.12 7.97 -13.03
N TRP A 148 1.51 7.73 -11.88
CA TRP A 148 1.70 6.50 -11.12
C TRP A 148 1.17 5.25 -11.84
N MET A 149 0.06 5.37 -12.58
CA MET A 149 -0.42 4.28 -13.45
C MET A 149 0.62 3.94 -14.54
N ALA A 150 1.16 4.96 -15.23
CA ALA A 150 2.18 4.75 -16.26
C ALA A 150 3.47 4.16 -15.66
N SER A 151 3.94 4.71 -14.54
CA SER A 151 5.12 4.20 -13.81
C SER A 151 4.93 2.75 -13.36
N GLY A 152 3.73 2.39 -12.87
CA GLY A 152 3.42 1.01 -12.49
C GLY A 152 3.49 0.03 -13.66
N ILE A 153 2.98 0.42 -14.82
CA ILE A 153 3.09 -0.39 -16.05
C ILE A 153 4.56 -0.54 -16.46
N LEU A 154 5.33 0.56 -16.44
CA LEU A 154 6.76 0.52 -16.78
C LEU A 154 7.54 -0.39 -15.83
N CYS A 155 7.29 -0.32 -14.51
CA CYS A 155 7.91 -1.22 -13.54
C CYS A 155 7.62 -2.70 -13.85
N MET A 156 6.39 -3.04 -14.20
CA MET A 156 6.06 -4.43 -14.59
C MET A 156 6.74 -4.87 -15.88
N LEU A 157 6.84 -3.98 -16.88
CA LEU A 157 7.57 -4.25 -18.12
C LEU A 157 9.07 -4.45 -17.86
N CYS A 158 9.67 -3.69 -16.93
CA CYS A 158 11.06 -3.91 -16.54
C CYS A 158 11.30 -5.33 -15.98
N GLY A 159 10.35 -5.87 -15.21
CA GLY A 159 10.41 -7.25 -14.74
C GLY A 159 10.42 -8.30 -15.86
N LEU A 160 9.81 -8.00 -17.02
CA LEU A 160 9.86 -8.88 -18.19
C LEU A 160 11.18 -8.81 -18.97
N LEU A 161 11.91 -7.69 -18.86
CA LEU A 161 13.19 -7.48 -19.53
C LEU A 161 14.38 -8.10 -18.77
N GLY A 162 14.12 -8.64 -17.59
CA GLY A 162 15.12 -9.25 -16.73
C GLY A 162 16.10 -8.24 -16.12
N GLU A 163 17.25 -8.71 -15.68
CA GLU A 163 18.27 -7.94 -14.94
C GLU A 163 19.14 -7.04 -15.81
N SER A 164 18.61 -6.47 -16.87
CA SER A 164 19.38 -5.54 -17.69
C SER A 164 19.57 -4.18 -16.98
N MET A 165 20.74 -3.57 -17.15
CA MET A 165 21.00 -2.20 -16.64
C MET A 165 19.96 -1.19 -17.16
N ALA A 166 19.46 -1.38 -18.38
CA ALA A 166 18.41 -0.54 -18.94
C ALA A 166 17.09 -0.68 -18.17
N ALA A 167 16.71 -1.91 -17.78
CA ALA A 167 15.51 -2.13 -16.96
C ALA A 167 15.64 -1.46 -15.59
N LEU A 168 16.79 -1.54 -14.94
CA LEU A 168 17.07 -0.91 -13.66
C LEU A 168 16.98 0.63 -13.74
N VAL A 169 17.56 1.23 -14.78
CA VAL A 169 17.45 2.69 -15.00
C VAL A 169 16.02 3.13 -15.21
N VAL A 170 15.26 2.44 -16.07
CA VAL A 170 13.84 2.74 -16.32
C VAL A 170 13.03 2.58 -15.03
N TYR A 171 13.29 1.54 -14.24
CA TYR A 171 12.64 1.30 -12.95
C TYR A 171 12.87 2.46 -11.98
N ILE A 172 14.14 2.89 -11.79
CA ILE A 172 14.48 4.02 -10.90
C ILE A 172 13.79 5.30 -11.36
N VAL A 173 13.84 5.62 -12.66
CA VAL A 173 13.18 6.81 -13.21
C VAL A 173 11.66 6.76 -12.99
N SER A 174 11.05 5.59 -13.14
CA SER A 174 9.61 5.41 -12.91
C SER A 174 9.18 5.63 -11.45
N ILE A 175 10.05 5.32 -10.48
CA ILE A 175 9.77 5.56 -9.06
C ILE A 175 9.92 7.03 -8.70
N MET A 176 10.85 7.75 -9.35
CA MET A 176 11.12 9.16 -9.05
C MET A 176 10.13 10.13 -9.70
N ALA A 177 9.31 9.68 -10.64
CA ALA A 177 8.30 10.47 -11.35
C ALA A 177 7.01 10.61 -10.54
#